data_61a452c1c6f3ef2b1e5b30690708749e
#
_entry.id   61a452c1c6f3ef2b1e5b30690708749e
#
_cell.length_a   1.000
_cell.length_b   1.000
_cell.length_c   1.000
_cell.angle_alpha   90.00
_cell.angle_beta   90.00
_cell.angle_gamma   90.00
#
_symmetry.space_group_name_H-M   'P 1'
#
loop_
_entity.id
_entity.type
_entity.pdbx_description
1 polymer ?
#
loop_
_entity_poly.entity_id
_entity_poly.type
_entity_poly.pdbx_seq_one_letter_code
_entity_poly.pdbx_strand_id
1 'polypeptide(L)'
;MPYVRSSHDQRNYGSCFNPVMAKVRIGHFVEAQILEELQVDYIDESEVLTPADWTHHIEKHNFKVPFVCGAKDLGEALRRINEGAAMIRTKGEAGTGDVSEAVKHITKIKTEIQQYKENLKTESDFAAKATELRVPVDLLKTTLSEGKLPVVNFAAGGVATPADAALLMQLGCEGVFVGSGIFKSSDPEKLACAIVEATTHYDNPAKLLQVSSDLGDLMGGISIQSINEAGGKNGARLSEIGW
;
A
#
# COMPACT_ATOMS: atom_id res chain seq x y z
N MET A 1 -3.65 5.59 -21.28
CA MET A 1 -3.05 4.59 -22.17
C MET A 1 -2.49 3.48 -21.30
N PRO A 2 -2.85 2.22 -21.52
CA PRO A 2 -2.25 1.11 -20.78
C PRO A 2 -0.83 0.93 -21.30
N TYR A 3 0.13 1.13 -20.43
CA TYR A 3 1.53 0.97 -20.76
C TYR A 3 2.04 -0.37 -20.24
N VAL A 4 1.80 -1.44 -20.99
CA VAL A 4 2.74 -2.56 -20.99
C VAL A 4 3.85 -2.14 -21.94
N ARG A 5 4.90 -1.51 -21.43
CA ARG A 5 6.16 -1.31 -22.16
C ARG A 5 6.97 -2.61 -22.06
N SER A 6 6.58 -3.62 -22.79
CA SER A 6 7.26 -4.92 -22.80
C SER A 6 8.78 -4.83 -23.00
N SER A 7 9.25 -3.89 -23.80
CA SER A 7 10.68 -3.73 -24.06
C SER A 7 11.46 -2.98 -22.97
N HIS A 8 10.78 -2.18 -22.14
CA HIS A 8 11.41 -1.47 -21.03
C HIS A 8 11.43 -2.33 -19.77
N ASP A 9 10.34 -3.08 -19.54
CA ASP A 9 10.23 -4.01 -18.42
C ASP A 9 11.21 -5.18 -18.56
N GLN A 10 11.35 -5.76 -19.76
CA GLN A 10 12.34 -6.82 -20.01
C GLN A 10 13.80 -6.36 -19.81
N ARG A 11 14.12 -5.10 -20.16
CA ARG A 11 15.47 -4.56 -19.93
C ARG A 11 15.76 -4.31 -18.45
N ASN A 12 14.76 -3.82 -17.71
CA ASN A 12 14.89 -3.59 -16.27
C ASN A 12 15.00 -4.91 -15.51
N TYR A 13 14.19 -5.91 -15.87
CA TYR A 13 14.23 -7.23 -15.26
C TYR A 13 15.57 -7.95 -15.49
N GLY A 14 16.10 -7.92 -16.72
CA GLY A 14 17.37 -8.57 -17.06
C GLY A 14 18.63 -7.93 -16.47
N SER A 15 18.52 -6.70 -15.91
CA SER A 15 19.64 -5.96 -15.32
C SER A 15 19.50 -5.72 -13.81
N CYS A 16 18.35 -6.07 -13.21
CA CYS A 16 18.04 -5.83 -11.82
C CYS A 16 18.21 -7.10 -10.99
N PHE A 17 19.04 -7.04 -9.95
CA PHE A 17 19.21 -8.13 -8.97
C PHE A 17 18.19 -8.07 -7.82
N ASN A 18 17.41 -6.99 -7.74
CA ASN A 18 16.34 -6.83 -6.73
C ASN A 18 15.01 -7.34 -7.26
N PRO A 19 14.11 -7.81 -6.39
CA PRO A 19 12.77 -8.19 -6.80
C PRO A 19 12.03 -7.05 -7.51
N VAL A 20 11.34 -7.39 -8.59
CA VAL A 20 10.58 -6.44 -9.42
C VAL A 20 9.10 -6.60 -9.13
N MET A 21 8.45 -5.49 -8.78
CA MET A 21 6.99 -5.40 -8.65
C MET A 21 6.44 -4.55 -9.79
N ALA A 22 5.59 -5.15 -10.62
CA ALA A 22 4.93 -4.45 -11.72
C ALA A 22 3.49 -4.09 -11.37
N LYS A 23 2.99 -2.98 -11.92
CA LYS A 23 1.63 -2.51 -11.67
C LYS A 23 0.67 -2.96 -12.76
N VAL A 24 -0.52 -3.36 -12.34
CA VAL A 24 -1.65 -3.70 -13.21
C VAL A 24 -2.86 -2.85 -12.84
N ARG A 25 -3.72 -2.58 -13.81
CA ARG A 25 -5.00 -1.90 -13.56
C ARG A 25 -5.95 -2.79 -12.77
N ILE A 26 -6.74 -2.20 -11.88
CA ILE A 26 -7.77 -2.94 -11.13
C ILE A 26 -8.70 -3.68 -12.11
N GLY A 27 -8.90 -4.97 -11.88
CA GLY A 27 -9.75 -5.85 -12.67
C GLY A 27 -9.17 -6.31 -14.03
N HIS A 28 -7.96 -5.86 -14.40
CA HIS A 28 -7.38 -6.20 -15.70
C HIS A 28 -6.56 -7.50 -15.66
N PHE A 29 -7.24 -8.63 -15.57
CA PHE A 29 -6.59 -9.94 -15.45
C PHE A 29 -5.66 -10.28 -16.63
N VAL A 30 -5.92 -9.78 -17.85
CA VAL A 30 -5.03 -10.04 -19.00
C VAL A 30 -3.68 -9.33 -18.85
N GLU A 31 -3.65 -8.09 -18.31
CA GLU A 31 -2.37 -7.43 -17.95
C GLU A 31 -1.61 -8.27 -16.92
N ALA A 32 -2.30 -8.81 -15.92
CA ALA A 32 -1.68 -9.68 -14.92
C ALA A 32 -1.11 -10.97 -15.55
N GLN A 33 -1.82 -11.61 -16.50
CA GLN A 33 -1.31 -12.77 -17.25
C GLN A 33 -0.02 -12.44 -18.01
N ILE A 34 0.04 -11.27 -18.65
CA ILE A 34 1.26 -10.81 -19.36
C ILE A 34 2.41 -10.60 -18.37
N LEU A 35 2.14 -10.01 -17.20
CA LEU A 35 3.17 -9.78 -16.18
C LEU A 35 3.65 -11.08 -15.55
N GLU A 36 2.78 -12.05 -15.34
CA GLU A 36 3.16 -13.39 -14.86
C GLU A 36 4.05 -14.11 -15.89
N GLU A 37 3.73 -14.03 -17.18
CA GLU A 37 4.56 -14.59 -18.26
C GLU A 37 5.93 -13.90 -18.38
N LEU A 38 6.00 -12.60 -18.03
CA LEU A 38 7.26 -11.85 -17.91
C LEU A 38 8.07 -12.24 -16.67
N GLN A 39 7.52 -13.09 -15.80
CA GLN A 39 8.15 -13.60 -14.58
C GLN A 39 8.53 -12.48 -13.58
N VAL A 40 7.68 -11.46 -13.46
CA VAL A 40 7.87 -10.46 -12.38
C VAL A 40 7.68 -11.12 -11.01
N ASP A 41 8.34 -10.59 -9.98
CA ASP A 41 8.30 -11.20 -8.63
C ASP A 41 7.00 -10.89 -7.89
N TYR A 42 6.38 -9.73 -8.17
CA TYR A 42 5.11 -9.29 -7.58
C TYR A 42 4.28 -8.51 -8.60
N ILE A 43 2.97 -8.57 -8.44
CA ILE A 43 2.01 -7.72 -9.19
C ILE A 43 1.28 -6.83 -8.20
N ASP A 44 1.35 -5.50 -8.37
CA ASP A 44 0.56 -4.52 -7.62
C ASP A 44 -0.70 -4.17 -8.43
N GLU A 45 -1.86 -4.68 -7.99
CA GLU A 45 -3.16 -4.26 -8.52
C GLU A 45 -3.49 -2.89 -7.96
N SER A 46 -3.31 -1.86 -8.80
CA SER A 46 -3.06 -0.50 -8.32
C SER A 46 -4.14 0.51 -8.72
N GLU A 47 -4.65 1.21 -7.70
CA GLU A 47 -5.56 2.35 -7.86
C GLU A 47 -4.92 3.60 -8.47
N VAL A 48 -3.59 3.67 -8.56
CA VAL A 48 -2.91 4.78 -9.25
C VAL A 48 -3.06 4.73 -10.77
N LEU A 49 -3.51 3.59 -11.30
CA LEU A 49 -3.85 3.42 -12.71
C LEU A 49 -5.37 3.52 -12.88
N THR A 50 -5.82 3.95 -14.06
CA THR A 50 -7.25 3.96 -14.36
C THR A 50 -7.80 2.53 -14.32
N PRO A 51 -8.81 2.22 -13.48
CA PRO A 51 -9.38 0.88 -13.39
C PRO A 51 -9.91 0.39 -14.75
N ALA A 52 -9.74 -0.90 -15.01
CA ALA A 52 -10.39 -1.59 -16.12
C ALA A 52 -11.78 -2.08 -15.73
N ASP A 53 -11.97 -2.43 -14.46
CA ASP A 53 -13.26 -2.75 -13.85
C ASP A 53 -13.44 -1.92 -12.59
N TRP A 54 -14.58 -1.25 -12.46
CA TRP A 54 -14.93 -0.43 -11.29
C TRP A 54 -15.59 -1.25 -10.17
N THR A 55 -15.91 -2.50 -10.44
CA THR A 55 -16.70 -3.36 -9.54
C THR A 55 -15.93 -4.54 -9.01
N HIS A 56 -15.00 -5.09 -9.80
CA HIS A 56 -14.31 -6.32 -9.47
C HIS A 56 -12.80 -6.15 -9.53
N HIS A 57 -12.14 -6.73 -8.55
CA HIS A 57 -10.71 -6.93 -8.56
C HIS A 57 -10.36 -8.26 -9.25
N ILE A 58 -9.09 -8.42 -9.61
CA ILE A 58 -8.58 -9.65 -10.18
C ILE A 58 -8.73 -10.79 -9.17
N GLU A 59 -9.23 -11.97 -9.59
CA GLU A 59 -9.20 -13.20 -8.80
C GLU A 59 -7.77 -13.76 -8.78
N LYS A 60 -7.06 -13.52 -7.68
CA LYS A 60 -5.62 -13.72 -7.56
C LYS A 60 -5.25 -15.19 -7.36
N HIS A 61 -6.20 -16.03 -6.93
CA HIS A 61 -5.99 -17.47 -6.80
C HIS A 61 -5.74 -18.17 -8.15
N ASN A 62 -6.06 -17.49 -9.26
CA ASN A 62 -5.77 -18.00 -10.61
C ASN A 62 -4.32 -17.79 -11.05
N PHE A 63 -3.48 -17.16 -10.23
CA PHE A 63 -2.09 -16.80 -10.53
C PHE A 63 -1.13 -17.44 -9.54
N LYS A 64 0.10 -17.64 -9.97
CA LYS A 64 1.21 -18.13 -9.11
C LYS A 64 2.00 -16.96 -8.52
N VAL A 65 2.10 -15.85 -9.27
CA VAL A 65 2.78 -14.64 -8.83
C VAL A 65 1.99 -13.98 -7.68
N PRO A 66 2.65 -13.57 -6.58
CA PRO A 66 1.98 -12.92 -5.46
C PRO A 66 1.50 -11.51 -5.81
N PHE A 67 0.30 -11.18 -5.34
CA PHE A 67 -0.31 -9.86 -5.54
C PHE A 67 -0.19 -8.97 -4.31
N VAL A 68 -0.03 -7.68 -4.59
CA VAL A 68 -0.10 -6.57 -3.63
C VAL A 68 -1.33 -5.74 -3.94
N CYS A 69 -2.08 -5.34 -2.92
CA CYS A 69 -3.28 -4.53 -3.09
C CYS A 69 -3.35 -3.40 -2.06
N GLY A 70 -3.92 -2.28 -2.47
CA GLY A 70 -4.21 -1.16 -1.57
C GLY A 70 -5.45 -1.39 -0.72
N ALA A 71 -5.42 -0.92 0.53
CA ALA A 71 -6.57 -0.88 1.41
C ALA A 71 -6.56 0.38 2.29
N LYS A 72 -7.75 0.88 2.65
CA LYS A 72 -7.94 2.04 3.52
C LYS A 72 -8.58 1.69 4.86
N ASP A 73 -9.11 0.47 5.00
CA ASP A 73 -9.74 -0.05 6.21
C ASP A 73 -9.66 -1.59 6.26
N LEU A 74 -10.07 -2.16 7.38
CA LEU A 74 -9.99 -3.60 7.61
C LEU A 74 -10.87 -4.39 6.63
N GLY A 75 -12.08 -3.91 6.35
CA GLY A 75 -13.00 -4.60 5.43
C GLY A 75 -12.40 -4.72 4.04
N GLU A 76 -11.82 -3.64 3.52
CA GLU A 76 -11.15 -3.63 2.22
C GLU A 76 -9.92 -4.55 2.21
N ALA A 77 -9.08 -4.48 3.26
CA ALA A 77 -7.91 -5.36 3.39
C ALA A 77 -8.32 -6.84 3.37
N LEU A 78 -9.33 -7.22 4.15
CA LEU A 78 -9.78 -8.60 4.21
C LEU A 78 -10.43 -9.09 2.90
N ARG A 79 -11.13 -8.22 2.16
CA ARG A 79 -11.63 -8.57 0.83
C ARG A 79 -10.48 -8.87 -0.14
N ARG A 80 -9.45 -8.03 -0.17
CA ARG A 80 -8.26 -8.26 -1.02
C ARG A 80 -7.54 -9.54 -0.63
N ILE A 81 -7.40 -9.83 0.67
CA ILE A 81 -6.81 -11.08 1.16
C ILE A 81 -7.66 -12.28 0.75
N ASN A 82 -8.98 -12.18 0.86
CA ASN A 82 -9.89 -13.24 0.43
C ASN A 82 -9.81 -13.54 -1.07
N GLU A 83 -9.50 -12.54 -1.89
CA GLU A 83 -9.24 -12.69 -3.32
C GLU A 83 -7.85 -13.26 -3.64
N GLY A 84 -7.00 -13.48 -2.63
CA GLY A 84 -5.66 -14.05 -2.77
C GLY A 84 -4.50 -13.04 -2.73
N ALA A 85 -4.72 -11.82 -2.25
CA ALA A 85 -3.61 -10.87 -2.04
C ALA A 85 -2.61 -11.42 -1.01
N ALA A 86 -1.34 -11.42 -1.36
CA ALA A 86 -0.23 -11.87 -0.51
C ALA A 86 0.36 -10.74 0.34
N MET A 87 0.05 -9.49 0.01
CA MET A 87 0.48 -8.29 0.73
C MET A 87 -0.61 -7.21 0.62
N ILE A 88 -0.81 -6.49 1.71
CA ILE A 88 -1.61 -5.27 1.74
C ILE A 88 -0.68 -4.07 1.86
N ARG A 89 -1.03 -2.97 1.21
CA ARG A 89 -0.45 -1.66 1.46
C ARG A 89 -1.54 -0.63 1.74
N THR A 90 -1.20 0.45 2.43
CA THR A 90 -2.12 1.58 2.50
C THR A 90 -2.31 2.17 1.11
N LYS A 91 -3.50 2.68 0.80
CA LYS A 91 -3.70 3.46 -0.43
C LYS A 91 -2.96 4.79 -0.36
N GLY A 92 -3.14 5.54 0.74
CA GLY A 92 -2.54 6.86 0.90
C GLY A 92 -2.91 7.81 -0.25
N GLU A 93 -2.11 8.84 -0.45
CA GLU A 93 -2.17 9.71 -1.64
C GLU A 93 -0.77 9.81 -2.25
N ALA A 94 -0.52 9.00 -3.26
CA ALA A 94 0.78 8.93 -3.92
C ALA A 94 1.13 10.26 -4.62
N GLY A 95 2.40 10.66 -4.52
CA GLY A 95 2.90 11.85 -5.24
C GLY A 95 2.72 13.17 -4.53
N THR A 96 2.11 13.20 -3.34
CA THR A 96 1.80 14.43 -2.59
C THR A 96 2.91 14.85 -1.63
N GLY A 97 3.68 13.90 -1.08
CA GLY A 97 4.57 14.18 0.07
C GLY A 97 3.82 14.46 1.38
N ASP A 98 2.53 14.13 1.43
CA ASP A 98 1.67 14.22 2.61
C ASP A 98 1.30 12.81 3.06
N VAL A 99 1.87 12.37 4.18
CA VAL A 99 1.75 11.02 4.72
C VAL A 99 0.44 10.80 5.50
N SER A 100 -0.37 11.84 5.70
CA SER A 100 -1.52 11.80 6.60
C SER A 100 -2.58 10.76 6.24
N GLU A 101 -2.87 10.53 4.95
CA GLU A 101 -3.80 9.47 4.55
C GLU A 101 -3.23 8.06 4.79
N ALA A 102 -1.92 7.85 4.58
CA ALA A 102 -1.30 6.57 4.92
C ALA A 102 -1.36 6.29 6.43
N VAL A 103 -1.07 7.30 7.26
CA VAL A 103 -1.22 7.23 8.73
C VAL A 103 -2.66 6.91 9.12
N LYS A 104 -3.63 7.58 8.51
CA LYS A 104 -5.05 7.35 8.76
C LYS A 104 -5.47 5.91 8.43
N HIS A 105 -5.04 5.37 7.28
CA HIS A 105 -5.40 4.03 6.85
C HIS A 105 -4.82 2.96 7.78
N ILE A 106 -3.52 3.03 8.12
CA ILE A 106 -2.92 2.05 9.03
C ILE A 106 -3.53 2.12 10.43
N THR A 107 -3.76 3.33 10.94
CA THR A 107 -4.38 3.54 12.24
C THR A 107 -5.81 2.99 12.26
N LYS A 108 -6.58 3.22 11.19
CA LYS A 108 -7.94 2.71 11.05
C LYS A 108 -7.97 1.19 11.07
N ILE A 109 -7.14 0.51 10.27
CA ILE A 109 -7.06 -0.96 10.25
C ILE A 109 -6.76 -1.51 11.64
N LYS A 110 -5.76 -0.96 12.34
CA LYS A 110 -5.41 -1.38 13.71
C LYS A 110 -6.53 -1.15 14.71
N THR A 111 -7.15 0.02 14.63
CA THR A 111 -8.27 0.38 15.53
C THR A 111 -9.47 -0.54 15.31
N GLU A 112 -9.83 -0.85 14.06
CA GLU A 112 -10.92 -1.75 13.73
C GLU A 112 -10.64 -3.18 14.20
N ILE A 113 -9.42 -3.69 14.04
CA ILE A 113 -9.02 -4.99 14.59
C ILE A 113 -9.23 -5.02 16.11
N GLN A 114 -8.74 -4.01 16.82
CA GLN A 114 -8.86 -3.93 18.26
C GLN A 114 -10.32 -3.83 18.71
N GLN A 115 -11.09 -2.93 18.09
CA GLN A 115 -12.51 -2.73 18.43
C GLN A 115 -13.35 -3.99 18.18
N TYR A 116 -13.13 -4.69 17.07
CA TYR A 116 -13.89 -5.91 16.78
C TYR A 116 -13.47 -7.04 17.69
N LYS A 117 -12.19 -7.17 18.04
CA LYS A 117 -11.71 -8.13 19.03
C LYS A 117 -12.35 -7.92 20.40
N GLU A 118 -12.59 -6.67 20.79
CA GLU A 118 -13.21 -6.31 22.06
C GLU A 118 -14.74 -6.50 22.05
N ASN A 119 -15.39 -6.27 20.90
CA ASN A 119 -16.86 -6.17 20.84
C ASN A 119 -17.54 -7.45 20.34
N LEU A 120 -16.90 -8.25 19.47
CA LEU A 120 -17.49 -9.48 18.95
C LEU A 120 -17.27 -10.63 19.95
N LYS A 121 -18.34 -11.23 20.48
CA LYS A 121 -18.26 -12.25 21.53
C LYS A 121 -18.92 -13.55 21.14
N THR A 122 -19.94 -13.52 20.29
CA THR A 122 -20.71 -14.68 19.88
C THR A 122 -20.49 -15.03 18.41
N GLU A 123 -20.78 -16.27 18.04
CA GLU A 123 -20.76 -16.70 16.63
C GLU A 123 -21.67 -15.81 15.75
N SER A 124 -22.81 -15.38 16.31
CA SER A 124 -23.74 -14.50 15.62
C SER A 124 -23.13 -13.11 15.36
N ASP A 125 -22.34 -12.57 16.31
CA ASP A 125 -21.67 -11.26 16.14
C ASP A 125 -20.63 -11.35 15.01
N PHE A 126 -19.84 -12.44 15.01
CA PHE A 126 -18.85 -12.68 13.94
C PHE A 126 -19.53 -12.84 12.58
N ALA A 127 -20.61 -13.62 12.50
CA ALA A 127 -21.33 -13.83 11.25
C ALA A 127 -21.94 -12.51 10.71
N ALA A 128 -22.56 -11.71 11.58
CA ALA A 128 -23.11 -10.42 11.21
C ALA A 128 -22.04 -9.45 10.71
N LYS A 129 -20.92 -9.34 11.44
CA LYS A 129 -19.81 -8.46 11.05
C LYS A 129 -19.13 -8.93 9.77
N ALA A 130 -18.90 -10.22 9.58
CA ALA A 130 -18.33 -10.78 8.37
C ALA A 130 -19.22 -10.51 7.14
N THR A 131 -20.55 -10.59 7.31
CA THR A 131 -21.52 -10.22 6.28
C THR A 131 -21.44 -8.74 5.94
N GLU A 132 -21.39 -7.86 6.95
CA GLU A 132 -21.24 -6.41 6.77
C GLU A 132 -19.94 -6.08 5.99
N LEU A 133 -18.83 -6.70 6.36
CA LEU A 133 -17.53 -6.50 5.71
C LEU A 133 -17.42 -7.24 4.37
N ARG A 134 -18.35 -8.15 4.06
CA ARG A 134 -18.36 -9.01 2.86
C ARG A 134 -17.13 -9.92 2.78
N VAL A 135 -16.81 -10.59 3.89
CA VAL A 135 -15.65 -11.48 4.01
C VAL A 135 -16.03 -12.81 4.68
N PRO A 136 -15.25 -13.88 4.50
CA PRO A 136 -15.45 -15.13 5.24
C PRO A 136 -15.30 -14.92 6.76
N VAL A 137 -16.16 -15.59 7.53
CA VAL A 137 -16.14 -15.53 9.00
C VAL A 137 -14.80 -16.02 9.55
N ASP A 138 -14.24 -17.08 9.00
CA ASP A 138 -12.98 -17.66 9.46
C ASP A 138 -11.80 -16.72 9.26
N LEU A 139 -11.75 -15.99 8.14
CA LEU A 139 -10.74 -14.96 7.88
C LEU A 139 -10.81 -13.85 8.92
N LEU A 140 -12.03 -13.35 9.22
CA LEU A 140 -12.23 -12.34 10.26
C LEU A 140 -11.77 -12.86 11.62
N LYS A 141 -12.18 -14.07 12.03
CA LYS A 141 -11.78 -14.68 13.31
C LYS A 141 -10.27 -14.82 13.43
N THR A 142 -9.60 -15.34 12.41
CA THR A 142 -8.13 -15.48 12.38
C THR A 142 -7.46 -14.13 12.57
N THR A 143 -7.87 -13.11 11.81
CA THR A 143 -7.33 -11.75 11.90
C THR A 143 -7.50 -11.17 13.31
N LEU A 144 -8.66 -11.31 13.90
CA LEU A 144 -8.91 -10.76 15.24
C LEU A 144 -8.18 -11.55 16.34
N SER A 145 -8.02 -12.85 16.20
CA SER A 145 -7.26 -13.68 17.15
C SER A 145 -5.77 -13.32 17.13
N GLU A 146 -5.19 -13.14 15.95
CA GLU A 146 -3.80 -12.75 15.79
C GLU A 146 -3.56 -11.27 16.13
N GLY A 147 -4.60 -10.42 16.07
CA GLY A 147 -4.50 -8.99 16.31
C GLY A 147 -3.79 -8.21 15.21
N LYS A 148 -3.63 -8.81 14.03
CA LYS A 148 -3.02 -8.23 12.83
C LYS A 148 -3.55 -8.90 11.56
N LEU A 149 -3.28 -8.31 10.41
CA LEU A 149 -3.59 -8.95 9.13
C LEU A 149 -2.77 -10.25 8.96
N PRO A 150 -3.34 -11.30 8.35
CA PRO A 150 -2.62 -12.57 8.12
C PRO A 150 -1.58 -12.49 6.98
N VAL A 151 -1.39 -11.33 6.39
CA VAL A 151 -0.37 -11.01 5.37
C VAL A 151 0.37 -9.75 5.77
N VAL A 152 1.57 -9.54 5.22
CA VAL A 152 2.36 -8.32 5.47
C VAL A 152 1.59 -7.06 5.06
N ASN A 153 1.75 -6.00 5.85
CA ASN A 153 1.09 -4.72 5.62
C ASN A 153 2.12 -3.58 5.54
N PHE A 154 2.30 -3.04 4.34
CA PHE A 154 3.22 -1.93 4.08
C PHE A 154 2.47 -0.60 4.03
N ALA A 155 3.18 0.49 4.31
CA ALA A 155 2.67 1.82 4.09
C ALA A 155 3.06 2.37 2.72
N ALA A 156 2.12 3.00 2.05
CA ALA A 156 2.31 3.68 0.77
C ALA A 156 1.53 5.00 0.74
N GLY A 157 2.03 5.96 -0.02
CA GLY A 157 1.40 7.25 -0.26
C GLY A 157 1.91 8.36 0.65
N GLY A 158 2.56 9.35 0.06
CA GLY A 158 2.98 10.58 0.73
C GLY A 158 4.30 10.51 1.48
N VAL A 159 4.98 9.38 1.55
CA VAL A 159 6.28 9.26 2.23
C VAL A 159 7.33 10.08 1.48
N ALA A 160 7.93 11.06 2.15
CA ALA A 160 8.91 11.98 1.56
C ALA A 160 10.18 12.16 2.42
N THR A 161 10.16 11.76 3.68
CA THR A 161 11.27 11.93 4.61
C THR A 161 11.60 10.64 5.36
N PRO A 162 12.83 10.52 5.92
CA PRO A 162 13.16 9.42 6.83
C PRO A 162 12.24 9.36 8.06
N ALA A 163 11.82 10.52 8.57
CA ALA A 163 10.90 10.60 9.70
C ALA A 163 9.50 10.06 9.37
N ASP A 164 8.98 10.28 8.15
CA ASP A 164 7.71 9.70 7.71
C ASP A 164 7.80 8.16 7.67
N ALA A 165 8.88 7.63 7.12
CA ALA A 165 9.12 6.19 7.09
C ALA A 165 9.15 5.59 8.51
N ALA A 166 9.90 6.20 9.43
CA ALA A 166 9.98 5.76 10.81
C ALA A 166 8.64 5.86 11.54
N LEU A 167 7.86 6.93 11.30
CA LEU A 167 6.51 7.09 11.86
C LEU A 167 5.60 5.91 11.46
N LEU A 168 5.56 5.56 10.18
CA LEU A 168 4.72 4.48 9.68
C LEU A 168 5.16 3.12 10.24
N MET A 169 6.46 2.88 10.36
CA MET A 169 7.00 1.68 11.02
C MET A 169 6.60 1.61 12.49
N GLN A 170 6.70 2.71 13.25
CA GLN A 170 6.26 2.76 14.66
C GLN A 170 4.74 2.60 14.80
N LEU A 171 3.96 3.01 13.79
CA LEU A 171 2.52 2.74 13.74
C LEU A 171 2.21 1.26 13.45
N GLY A 172 3.21 0.45 13.09
CA GLY A 172 3.12 -1.00 12.96
C GLY A 172 2.98 -1.48 11.51
N CYS A 173 3.42 -0.67 10.54
CA CYS A 173 3.70 -1.18 9.21
C CYS A 173 4.95 -2.08 9.24
N GLU A 174 5.02 -3.01 8.29
CA GLU A 174 6.14 -3.96 8.16
C GLU A 174 7.11 -3.52 7.05
N GLY A 175 6.87 -2.36 6.44
CA GLY A 175 7.70 -1.72 5.43
C GLY A 175 7.02 -0.50 4.82
N VAL A 176 7.74 0.18 3.91
CA VAL A 176 7.25 1.38 3.23
C VAL A 176 7.50 1.30 1.74
N PHE A 177 6.57 1.84 0.95
CA PHE A 177 6.74 2.12 -0.47
C PHE A 177 6.96 3.62 -0.68
N VAL A 178 8.06 3.97 -1.33
CA VAL A 178 8.43 5.37 -1.56
C VAL A 178 8.72 5.58 -3.05
N GLY A 179 8.13 6.60 -3.64
CA GLY A 179 8.31 6.93 -5.05
C GLY A 179 8.77 8.37 -5.22
N SER A 180 7.85 9.27 -5.56
CA SER A 180 8.16 10.66 -5.85
C SER A 180 8.86 11.40 -4.73
N GLY A 181 8.68 11.01 -3.47
CA GLY A 181 9.42 11.57 -2.33
C GLY A 181 10.93 11.45 -2.52
N ILE A 182 11.41 10.30 -3.02
CA ILE A 182 12.83 10.09 -3.37
C ILE A 182 13.17 10.78 -4.69
N PHE A 183 12.46 10.45 -5.77
CA PHE A 183 12.84 10.84 -7.12
C PHE A 183 12.75 12.35 -7.42
N LYS A 184 11.99 13.10 -6.63
CA LYS A 184 11.86 14.57 -6.74
C LYS A 184 12.74 15.34 -5.75
N SER A 185 13.57 14.67 -4.96
CA SER A 185 14.56 15.33 -4.11
C SER A 185 15.78 15.76 -4.92
N SER A 186 16.59 16.67 -4.36
CA SER A 186 17.83 17.13 -4.98
C SER A 186 18.91 16.04 -5.02
N ASP A 187 18.86 15.05 -4.11
CA ASP A 187 19.77 13.90 -4.02
C ASP A 187 18.99 12.61 -3.75
N PRO A 188 18.43 11.97 -4.80
CA PRO A 188 17.60 10.78 -4.64
C PRO A 188 18.35 9.58 -4.04
N GLU A 189 19.63 9.41 -4.35
CA GLU A 189 20.43 8.28 -3.83
C GLU A 189 20.65 8.41 -2.32
N LYS A 190 21.06 9.58 -1.87
CA LYS A 190 21.28 9.86 -0.46
C LYS A 190 19.98 9.74 0.34
N LEU A 191 18.88 10.28 -0.19
CA LEU A 191 17.58 10.19 0.46
C LEU A 191 17.06 8.74 0.51
N ALA A 192 17.25 7.95 -0.55
CA ALA A 192 16.88 6.54 -0.54
C ALA A 192 17.63 5.77 0.55
N CYS A 193 18.95 5.95 0.67
CA CYS A 193 19.75 5.36 1.74
C CYS A 193 19.24 5.79 3.12
N ALA A 194 18.95 7.07 3.31
CA ALA A 194 18.45 7.60 4.58
C ALA A 194 17.08 7.00 4.96
N ILE A 195 16.19 6.82 4.01
CA ILE A 195 14.86 6.19 4.24
C ILE A 195 15.02 4.70 4.58
N VAL A 196 15.92 3.96 3.92
CA VAL A 196 16.22 2.56 4.25
C VAL A 196 16.74 2.43 5.67
N GLU A 197 17.71 3.27 6.05
CA GLU A 197 18.26 3.31 7.41
C GLU A 197 17.18 3.68 8.46
N ALA A 198 16.31 4.65 8.15
CA ALA A 198 15.23 5.05 9.03
C ALA A 198 14.16 3.95 9.17
N THR A 199 13.89 3.19 8.11
CA THR A 199 12.98 2.05 8.16
C THR A 199 13.57 0.91 9.00
N THR A 200 14.89 0.68 8.89
CA THR A 200 15.59 -0.36 9.65
C THR A 200 15.72 -0.03 11.15
N HIS A 201 15.93 1.26 11.44
CA HIS A 201 16.20 1.76 12.80
C HIS A 201 15.09 2.70 13.29
N TYR A 202 13.85 2.41 12.92
CA TYR A 202 12.70 3.29 13.14
C TYR A 202 12.43 3.65 14.61
N ASP A 203 12.90 2.86 15.56
CA ASP A 203 12.74 3.03 17.00
C ASP A 203 13.96 3.67 17.67
N ASN A 204 14.97 4.09 16.90
CA ASN A 204 16.19 4.71 17.41
C ASN A 204 16.27 6.22 17.09
N PRO A 205 15.85 7.13 17.99
CA PRO A 205 15.84 8.57 17.71
C PRO A 205 17.21 9.17 17.36
N ALA A 206 18.30 8.66 17.93
CA ALA A 206 19.64 9.14 17.63
C ALA A 206 20.05 8.79 16.18
N LYS A 207 19.72 7.57 15.73
CA LYS A 207 19.95 7.17 14.35
C LYS A 207 19.04 7.96 13.39
N LEU A 208 17.78 8.17 13.75
CA LEU A 208 16.85 8.97 12.95
C LEU A 208 17.34 10.41 12.77
N LEU A 209 17.86 11.04 13.83
CA LEU A 209 18.47 12.36 13.74
C LEU A 209 19.66 12.36 12.77
N GLN A 210 20.56 11.38 12.89
CA GLN A 210 21.73 11.25 12.03
C GLN A 210 21.34 11.14 10.54
N VAL A 211 20.39 10.26 10.19
CA VAL A 211 20.02 10.01 8.80
C VAL A 211 19.10 11.09 8.21
N SER A 212 18.50 11.92 9.04
CA SER A 212 17.70 13.06 8.61
C SER A 212 18.50 14.34 8.36
N SER A 213 19.80 14.32 8.62
CA SER A 213 20.67 15.51 8.47
C SER A 213 21.25 15.59 7.05
N ASP A 214 21.43 16.82 6.56
CA ASP A 214 22.12 17.13 5.30
C ASP A 214 21.56 16.44 4.06
N LEU A 215 20.25 16.25 3.97
CA LEU A 215 19.60 15.56 2.83
C LEU A 215 19.39 16.45 1.59
N GLY A 216 19.78 17.72 1.65
CA GLY A 216 19.48 18.69 0.59
C GLY A 216 18.00 19.05 0.54
N ASP A 217 17.54 19.51 -0.63
CA ASP A 217 16.14 19.89 -0.83
C ASP A 217 15.29 18.63 -1.01
N LEU A 218 14.32 18.47 -0.14
CA LEU A 218 13.31 17.42 -0.21
C LEU A 218 12.20 17.79 -1.20
N MET A 219 11.40 16.83 -1.61
CA MET A 219 10.23 17.08 -2.46
C MET A 219 9.29 18.07 -1.78
N GLY A 220 8.91 19.15 -2.50
CA GLY A 220 7.86 20.06 -2.07
C GLY A 220 6.53 19.33 -1.91
N GLY A 221 5.94 19.35 -0.71
CA GLY A 221 4.68 18.68 -0.42
C GLY A 221 3.48 19.46 -0.97
N ILE A 222 2.44 18.71 -1.36
CA ILE A 222 1.10 19.25 -1.64
C ILE A 222 0.18 18.68 -0.58
N SER A 223 -0.43 19.52 0.26
CA SER A 223 -1.32 19.01 1.31
C SER A 223 -2.58 18.39 0.68
N ILE A 224 -3.05 17.30 1.26
CA ILE A 224 -4.29 16.64 0.85
C ILE A 224 -5.48 17.58 1.01
N GLN A 225 -5.45 18.48 2.00
CA GLN A 225 -6.47 19.50 2.16
C GLN A 225 -6.54 20.42 0.94
N SER A 226 -5.40 20.88 0.41
CA SER A 226 -5.39 21.73 -0.79
C SER A 226 -5.84 21.00 -2.06
N ILE A 227 -5.58 19.69 -2.16
CA ILE A 227 -6.13 18.86 -3.24
C ILE A 227 -7.66 18.78 -3.16
N ASN A 228 -8.22 18.61 -1.96
CA ASN A 228 -9.67 18.60 -1.75
C ASN A 228 -10.32 19.93 -2.11
N GLU A 229 -9.69 21.03 -1.74
CA GLU A 229 -10.19 22.39 -2.01
C GLU A 229 -10.09 22.75 -3.51
N ALA A 230 -9.01 22.34 -4.19
CA ALA A 230 -8.77 22.61 -5.60
C ALA A 230 -9.51 21.65 -6.54
N GLY A 231 -9.75 20.43 -6.12
CA GLY A 231 -10.18 19.30 -6.96
C GLY A 231 -11.65 18.95 -6.93
N GLY A 232 -12.51 19.79 -6.36
CA GLY A 232 -13.95 19.49 -6.19
C GLY A 232 -14.75 19.14 -7.44
N LYS A 233 -14.13 18.97 -8.60
CA LYS A 233 -14.84 18.60 -9.84
C LYS A 233 -14.24 17.49 -10.71
N ASN A 234 -12.99 17.06 -10.55
CA ASN A 234 -12.37 16.14 -11.51
C ASN A 234 -11.40 15.08 -10.96
N GLY A 235 -11.30 14.86 -9.67
CA GLY A 235 -10.36 13.88 -9.14
C GLY A 235 -10.93 13.10 -7.98
N ALA A 236 -11.45 11.88 -8.24
CA ALA A 236 -11.57 10.91 -7.17
C ALA A 236 -10.17 10.75 -6.56
N ARG A 237 -10.07 10.84 -5.23
CA ARG A 237 -8.83 10.52 -4.52
C ARG A 237 -8.42 9.10 -4.85
N LEU A 238 -7.11 8.84 -4.94
CA LEU A 238 -6.61 7.47 -5.14
C LEU A 238 -7.16 6.51 -4.09
N SER A 239 -7.32 6.97 -2.85
CA SER A 239 -7.90 6.21 -1.75
C SER A 239 -9.37 5.82 -1.93
N GLU A 240 -10.11 6.48 -2.83
CA GLU A 240 -11.52 6.20 -3.12
C GLU A 240 -11.72 5.24 -4.29
N ILE A 241 -10.65 4.95 -5.03
CA ILE A 241 -10.68 4.03 -6.17
C ILE A 241 -10.57 2.58 -5.68
N GLY A 242 -11.46 1.72 -6.15
CA GLY A 242 -11.50 0.28 -5.83
C GLY A 242 -11.88 0.03 -4.36
N TRP A 243 -13.02 -0.60 -4.11
CA TRP A 243 -13.62 -0.83 -2.79
C TRP A 243 -14.08 -2.29 -2.59
#